data_8c8240174b51d2fa7ed2508f96a75742
#
_entry.id   8c8240174b51d2fa7ed2508f96a75742
#
_cell.length_a   1.000
_cell.length_b   1.000
_cell.length_c   1.000
_cell.angle_alpha   90.00
_cell.angle_beta   90.00
_cell.angle_gamma   90.00
#
_symmetry.space_group_name_H-M   'P 1'
#
loop_
_entity.id
_entity.type
_entity.pdbx_description
1 polymer ?
#
loop_
_entity_poly.entity_id
_entity_poly.type
_entity_poly.pdbx_seq_one_letter_code
_entity_poly.pdbx_strand_id
1 'polypeptide(L)'
;MSLDDATTQFLKLMAEAGGRPMHEMSPEEARGQFGVLRDLYGKGPEVARVEDVSISADDGGSFPARVLTPEGDPRGVIVYYHGGGWVIGAVDEFDTLGRLLAHRTGCTVVLVGYRLAPEHRYPTAARDAYAALLWTAATMPGLPIVVAGDSAGGNLSAVVARRARDEGGPAIALQVLVYPVTDCDLDNASYRDPDNQLMLTRDTMVWFWDHYAPDPAARAHPDASPLRADDLSGLPPAVVLTAEHDVLRDEGEAYAERLREAGVPVEFQRFDGQMHGFFTMVNMLPASATALETVARSVERRLS
;
A
#
# COMPACT_ATOMS: atom_id res chain seq x y z
N MET A 1 20.50 3.68 -12.95
CA MET A 1 20.06 4.12 -14.32
C MET A 1 19.40 5.48 -14.20
N SER A 2 19.07 6.17 -15.28
CA SER A 2 18.35 7.46 -15.21
C SER A 2 16.85 7.23 -15.06
N LEU A 3 16.15 8.17 -14.44
CA LEU A 3 14.68 8.22 -14.47
C LEU A 3 14.16 8.16 -15.90
N ASP A 4 12.99 7.58 -16.13
CA ASP A 4 12.33 7.63 -17.43
C ASP A 4 11.84 9.06 -17.78
N ASP A 5 11.54 9.30 -19.04
CA ASP A 5 11.17 10.63 -19.52
C ASP A 5 9.88 11.16 -18.87
N ALA A 6 8.88 10.28 -18.65
CA ALA A 6 7.61 10.66 -18.07
C ALA A 6 7.78 11.04 -16.59
N THR A 7 8.54 10.26 -15.83
CA THR A 7 8.87 10.52 -14.43
C THR A 7 9.69 11.81 -14.31
N THR A 8 10.68 12.02 -15.20
CA THR A 8 11.49 13.24 -15.24
C THR A 8 10.62 14.48 -15.49
N GLN A 9 9.70 14.41 -16.45
CA GLN A 9 8.77 15.49 -16.75
C GLN A 9 7.83 15.78 -15.56
N PHE A 10 7.30 14.74 -14.94
CA PHE A 10 6.43 14.88 -13.77
C PHE A 10 7.16 15.60 -12.62
N LEU A 11 8.36 15.16 -12.26
CA LEU A 11 9.16 15.78 -11.21
C LEU A 11 9.48 17.25 -11.51
N LYS A 12 9.75 17.56 -12.77
CA LYS A 12 9.98 18.95 -13.19
C LYS A 12 8.73 19.82 -12.97
N LEU A 13 7.55 19.34 -13.36
CA LEU A 13 6.29 20.03 -13.13
C LEU A 13 6.00 20.23 -11.64
N MET A 14 6.28 19.24 -10.82
CA MET A 14 6.13 19.35 -9.37
C MET A 14 7.09 20.38 -8.77
N ALA A 15 8.34 20.41 -9.23
CA ALA A 15 9.32 21.40 -8.79
C ALA A 15 8.93 22.83 -9.21
N GLU A 16 8.39 23.02 -10.43
CA GLU A 16 7.90 24.30 -10.93
C GLU A 16 6.64 24.78 -10.17
N ALA A 17 5.76 23.85 -9.77
CA ALA A 17 4.59 24.17 -8.95
C ALA A 17 4.98 24.68 -7.55
N GLY A 18 6.18 24.35 -7.11
CA GLY A 18 6.69 24.70 -5.79
C GLY A 18 5.97 23.94 -4.68
N GLY A 19 6.32 24.27 -3.47
CA GLY A 19 5.71 23.66 -2.29
C GLY A 19 6.73 23.50 -1.17
N ARG A 20 6.23 23.37 0.03
CA ARG A 20 7.04 23.07 1.21
C ARG A 20 7.26 21.55 1.27
N PRO A 21 8.44 21.06 1.68
CA PRO A 21 8.66 19.65 1.94
C PRO A 21 7.65 19.11 2.96
N MET A 22 7.15 17.89 2.77
CA MET A 22 6.12 17.30 3.64
C MET A 22 6.56 17.24 5.11
N HIS A 23 7.82 16.93 5.38
CA HIS A 23 8.37 16.85 6.74
C HIS A 23 8.44 18.21 7.47
N GLU A 24 8.20 19.32 6.78
CA GLU A 24 8.07 20.65 7.37
C GLU A 24 6.61 21.06 7.61
N MET A 25 5.64 20.21 7.24
CA MET A 25 4.21 20.46 7.37
C MET A 25 3.63 19.83 8.63
N SER A 26 2.51 20.38 9.10
CA SER A 26 1.64 19.63 10.00
C SER A 26 0.95 18.48 9.26
N PRO A 27 0.49 17.43 9.96
CA PRO A 27 -0.30 16.36 9.34
C PRO A 27 -1.54 16.85 8.59
N GLU A 28 -2.21 17.87 9.10
CA GLU A 28 -3.38 18.49 8.45
C GLU A 28 -3.02 19.18 7.13
N GLU A 29 -1.94 19.97 7.11
CA GLU A 29 -1.43 20.62 5.89
C GLU A 29 -1.01 19.57 4.84
N ALA A 30 -0.30 18.51 5.27
CA ALA A 30 0.13 17.43 4.38
C ALA A 30 -1.06 16.67 3.77
N ARG A 31 -2.11 16.39 4.55
CA ARG A 31 -3.37 15.79 4.05
C ARG A 31 -4.04 16.68 3.02
N GLY A 32 -4.11 17.99 3.26
CA GLY A 32 -4.68 18.95 2.32
C GLY A 32 -3.92 18.98 0.99
N GLN A 33 -2.59 18.95 1.02
CA GLN A 33 -1.76 18.94 -0.19
C GLN A 33 -1.90 17.61 -0.97
N PHE A 34 -1.96 16.48 -0.28
CA PHE A 34 -2.10 15.17 -0.92
C PHE A 34 -3.46 15.01 -1.62
N GLY A 35 -4.52 15.56 -1.04
CA GLY A 35 -5.87 15.54 -1.63
C GLY A 35 -5.98 16.23 -3.00
N VAL A 36 -5.10 17.18 -3.31
CA VAL A 36 -5.09 17.85 -4.63
C VAL A 36 -4.74 16.88 -5.75
N LEU A 37 -3.94 15.85 -5.49
CA LEU A 37 -3.54 14.86 -6.50
C LEU A 37 -4.72 14.04 -7.03
N ARG A 38 -5.77 13.85 -6.21
CA ARG A 38 -6.99 13.13 -6.61
C ARG A 38 -7.58 13.64 -7.92
N ASP A 39 -7.66 14.95 -8.06
CA ASP A 39 -8.29 15.57 -9.23
C ASP A 39 -7.46 15.37 -10.51
N LEU A 40 -6.15 15.13 -10.35
CA LEU A 40 -5.23 14.84 -11.46
C LEU A 40 -5.37 13.39 -11.97
N TYR A 41 -5.75 12.45 -11.11
CA TYR A 41 -5.94 11.05 -11.51
C TYR A 41 -7.18 10.83 -12.38
N GLY A 42 -8.11 11.78 -12.39
CA GLY A 42 -9.36 11.71 -13.15
C GLY A 42 -10.32 10.63 -12.64
N LYS A 43 -11.41 10.44 -13.33
CA LYS A 43 -12.37 9.38 -13.01
C LYS A 43 -11.85 8.04 -13.49
N GLY A 44 -11.96 7.03 -12.64
CA GLY A 44 -11.74 5.64 -13.02
C GLY A 44 -12.88 5.08 -13.88
N PRO A 45 -12.76 3.85 -14.37
CA PRO A 45 -13.83 3.17 -15.08
C PRO A 45 -15.10 3.04 -14.22
N GLU A 46 -16.25 2.92 -14.87
CA GLU A 46 -17.48 2.60 -14.15
C GLU A 46 -17.41 1.18 -13.57
N VAL A 47 -18.04 0.98 -12.45
CA VAL A 47 -18.22 -0.30 -11.76
C VAL A 47 -19.70 -0.51 -11.47
N ALA A 48 -20.13 -1.75 -11.30
CA ALA A 48 -21.55 -2.07 -11.13
C ALA A 48 -22.16 -1.42 -9.87
N ARG A 49 -21.35 -1.31 -8.79
CA ARG A 49 -21.81 -0.73 -7.52
C ARG A 49 -20.68 -0.10 -6.74
N VAL A 50 -20.97 1.02 -6.09
CA VAL A 50 -20.11 1.71 -5.13
C VAL A 50 -20.88 1.86 -3.83
N GLU A 51 -20.31 1.40 -2.73
CA GLU A 51 -20.91 1.50 -1.40
C GLU A 51 -19.89 1.99 -0.39
N ASP A 52 -20.22 3.05 0.32
CA ASP A 52 -19.46 3.48 1.48
C ASP A 52 -20.03 2.79 2.73
N VAL A 53 -19.16 2.12 3.48
CA VAL A 53 -19.51 1.35 4.67
C VAL A 53 -18.67 1.80 5.85
N SER A 54 -19.14 1.49 7.07
CA SER A 54 -18.38 1.69 8.30
C SER A 54 -18.03 0.33 8.89
N ILE A 55 -16.74 0.08 9.13
CA ILE A 55 -16.24 -1.15 9.73
C ILE A 55 -15.97 -0.89 11.22
N SER A 56 -16.46 -1.78 12.09
CA SER A 56 -16.21 -1.71 13.53
C SER A 56 -14.77 -2.10 13.84
N ALA A 57 -14.10 -1.31 14.65
CA ALA A 57 -12.78 -1.60 15.19
C ALA A 57 -12.88 -2.40 16.51
N ASP A 58 -11.80 -3.07 16.90
CA ASP A 58 -11.73 -3.91 18.11
C ASP A 58 -11.78 -3.09 19.42
N ASP A 59 -11.49 -1.78 19.36
CA ASP A 59 -11.54 -0.85 20.47
C ASP A 59 -12.90 -0.17 20.67
N GLY A 60 -13.91 -0.56 19.91
CA GLY A 60 -15.26 0.01 19.93
C GLY A 60 -15.43 1.24 19.04
N GLY A 61 -14.38 1.71 18.37
CA GLY A 61 -14.45 2.72 17.32
C GLY A 61 -14.91 2.15 15.98
N SER A 62 -14.84 2.96 14.94
CA SER A 62 -15.11 2.54 13.57
C SER A 62 -14.28 3.36 12.58
N PHE A 63 -14.14 2.84 11.37
CA PHE A 63 -13.45 3.50 10.27
C PHE A 63 -14.16 3.24 8.94
N PRO A 64 -14.06 4.15 7.96
CA PRO A 64 -14.75 4.01 6.68
C PRO A 64 -14.06 2.99 5.77
N ALA A 65 -14.85 2.39 4.88
CA ALA A 65 -14.33 1.69 3.71
C ALA A 65 -15.28 1.91 2.52
N ARG A 66 -14.72 1.82 1.31
CA ARG A 66 -15.50 1.84 0.06
C ARG A 66 -15.43 0.50 -0.62
N VAL A 67 -16.57 -0.07 -0.94
CA VAL A 67 -16.71 -1.32 -1.68
C VAL A 67 -17.03 -0.99 -3.14
N LEU A 68 -16.15 -1.42 -4.04
CA LEU A 68 -16.26 -1.26 -5.48
C LEU A 68 -16.53 -2.64 -6.10
N THR A 69 -17.77 -2.88 -6.55
CA THR A 69 -18.15 -4.17 -7.15
C THR A 69 -18.00 -4.08 -8.67
N PRO A 70 -17.24 -5.00 -9.32
CA PRO A 70 -17.08 -5.02 -10.76
C PRO A 70 -18.39 -5.43 -11.47
N GLU A 71 -18.42 -5.29 -12.80
CA GLU A 71 -19.48 -5.88 -13.62
C GLU A 71 -19.39 -7.42 -13.57
N GLY A 72 -20.53 -8.08 -13.50
CA GLY A 72 -20.66 -9.54 -13.42
C GLY A 72 -20.38 -10.11 -12.01
N ASP A 73 -20.19 -11.42 -11.94
CA ASP A 73 -19.91 -12.12 -10.68
C ASP A 73 -18.45 -11.91 -10.27
N PRO A 74 -18.17 -11.42 -9.05
CA PRO A 74 -16.80 -11.20 -8.60
C PRO A 74 -15.99 -12.51 -8.53
N ARG A 75 -14.76 -12.48 -9.07
CA ARG A 75 -13.82 -13.62 -9.04
C ARG A 75 -13.17 -13.80 -7.66
N GLY A 76 -13.18 -12.76 -6.85
CA GLY A 76 -12.59 -12.69 -5.51
C GLY A 76 -12.79 -11.30 -4.92
N VAL A 77 -12.09 -11.03 -3.83
CA VAL A 77 -12.09 -9.72 -3.20
C VAL A 77 -10.67 -9.25 -2.91
N ILE A 78 -10.37 -8.01 -3.26
CA ILE A 78 -9.11 -7.33 -2.93
C ILE A 78 -9.38 -6.38 -1.78
N VAL A 79 -8.76 -6.62 -0.62
CA VAL A 79 -8.73 -5.67 0.50
C VAL A 79 -7.51 -4.78 0.28
N TYR A 80 -7.76 -3.52 -0.06
CA TYR A 80 -6.72 -2.57 -0.43
C TYR A 80 -6.47 -1.58 0.70
N TYR A 81 -5.24 -1.52 1.17
CA TYR A 81 -4.75 -0.55 2.15
C TYR A 81 -3.92 0.50 1.42
N HIS A 82 -4.32 1.76 1.54
CA HIS A 82 -3.66 2.86 0.84
C HIS A 82 -2.31 3.24 1.46
N GLY A 83 -1.44 3.87 0.65
CA GLY A 83 -0.21 4.49 1.11
C GLY A 83 -0.43 5.78 1.89
N GLY A 84 0.67 6.51 2.14
CA GLY A 84 0.63 7.79 2.87
C GLY A 84 1.22 7.72 4.27
N GLY A 85 2.16 6.80 4.52
CA GLY A 85 2.95 6.75 5.77
C GLY A 85 2.11 6.64 7.04
N TRP A 86 0.92 6.05 6.97
CA TRP A 86 -0.07 5.94 8.07
C TRP A 86 -0.57 7.28 8.61
N VAL A 87 -0.20 8.41 8.00
CA VAL A 87 -0.50 9.78 8.44
C VAL A 87 -1.41 10.52 7.48
N ILE A 88 -1.27 10.26 6.18
CA ILE A 88 -2.04 10.90 5.11
C ILE A 88 -2.76 9.85 4.27
N GLY A 89 -3.64 10.29 3.39
CA GLY A 89 -4.44 9.43 2.52
C GLY A 89 -5.88 9.29 2.99
N ALA A 90 -6.79 9.18 2.03
CA ALA A 90 -8.21 8.96 2.26
C ALA A 90 -8.79 8.08 1.14
N VAL A 91 -9.90 7.40 1.40
CA VAL A 91 -10.56 6.50 0.45
C VAL A 91 -10.82 7.17 -0.90
N ASP A 92 -11.24 8.44 -0.91
CA ASP A 92 -11.55 9.19 -2.13
C ASP A 92 -10.33 9.41 -3.03
N GLU A 93 -9.12 9.49 -2.46
CA GLU A 93 -7.88 9.68 -3.20
C GLU A 93 -7.45 8.43 -3.96
N PHE A 94 -7.93 7.27 -3.54
CA PHE A 94 -7.64 5.97 -4.13
C PHE A 94 -8.82 5.38 -4.94
N ASP A 95 -9.94 6.12 -5.10
CA ASP A 95 -11.13 5.64 -5.81
C ASP A 95 -10.82 5.25 -7.27
N THR A 96 -10.07 6.08 -7.99
CA THR A 96 -9.67 5.80 -9.40
C THR A 96 -8.84 4.52 -9.49
N LEU A 97 -7.86 4.34 -8.61
CA LEU A 97 -7.04 3.14 -8.54
C LEU A 97 -7.88 1.90 -8.20
N GLY A 98 -8.77 2.02 -7.22
CA GLY A 98 -9.69 0.93 -6.82
C GLY A 98 -10.59 0.49 -7.96
N ARG A 99 -11.14 1.43 -8.72
CA ARG A 99 -11.96 1.14 -9.93
C ARG A 99 -11.15 0.45 -11.00
N LEU A 100 -9.92 0.89 -11.25
CA LEU A 100 -9.00 0.24 -12.20
C LEU A 100 -8.67 -1.19 -11.77
N LEU A 101 -8.42 -1.43 -10.49
CA LEU A 101 -8.20 -2.76 -9.95
C LEU A 101 -9.45 -3.63 -10.13
N ALA A 102 -10.64 -3.14 -9.73
CA ALA A 102 -11.89 -3.88 -9.89
C ALA A 102 -12.15 -4.25 -11.36
N HIS A 103 -11.98 -3.28 -12.26
CA HIS A 103 -12.21 -3.48 -13.70
C HIS A 103 -11.23 -4.49 -14.32
N ARG A 104 -9.94 -4.43 -13.96
CA ARG A 104 -8.90 -5.28 -14.55
C ARG A 104 -8.88 -6.69 -14.00
N THR A 105 -9.20 -6.86 -12.71
CA THR A 105 -9.14 -8.16 -12.04
C THR A 105 -10.46 -8.90 -12.02
N GLY A 106 -11.58 -8.20 -12.22
CA GLY A 106 -12.92 -8.74 -11.98
C GLY A 106 -13.18 -9.07 -10.51
N CYS A 107 -12.43 -8.48 -9.59
CA CYS A 107 -12.62 -8.66 -8.15
C CYS A 107 -13.39 -7.47 -7.55
N THR A 108 -14.17 -7.72 -6.51
CA THR A 108 -14.61 -6.64 -5.62
C THR A 108 -13.38 -6.02 -4.96
N VAL A 109 -13.32 -4.70 -4.85
CA VAL A 109 -12.25 -3.99 -4.15
C VAL A 109 -12.83 -3.31 -2.92
N VAL A 110 -12.25 -3.57 -1.76
CA VAL A 110 -12.54 -2.90 -0.50
C VAL A 110 -11.42 -1.92 -0.21
N LEU A 111 -11.62 -0.64 -0.48
CA LEU A 111 -10.68 0.43 -0.13
C LEU A 111 -10.85 0.75 1.36
N VAL A 112 -9.82 0.50 2.16
CA VAL A 112 -9.88 0.64 3.62
C VAL A 112 -9.36 2.01 4.05
N GLY A 113 -10.23 2.82 4.64
CA GLY A 113 -9.86 4.10 5.24
C GLY A 113 -9.47 3.92 6.72
N TYR A 114 -8.38 3.21 6.98
CA TYR A 114 -7.88 2.97 8.34
C TYR A 114 -7.57 4.29 9.06
N ARG A 115 -7.69 4.30 10.38
CA ARG A 115 -7.47 5.49 11.20
C ARG A 115 -6.00 5.92 11.20
N LEU A 116 -5.76 7.21 11.01
CA LEU A 116 -4.45 7.78 10.77
C LEU A 116 -3.79 8.34 12.03
N ALA A 117 -2.47 8.30 12.04
CA ALA A 117 -1.63 9.01 12.99
C ALA A 117 -1.56 10.52 12.63
N PRO A 118 -1.27 11.40 13.59
CA PRO A 118 -0.93 11.12 15.00
C PRO A 118 -2.15 10.92 15.92
N GLU A 119 -3.36 11.11 15.41
CA GLU A 119 -4.59 10.96 16.21
C GLU A 119 -4.75 9.51 16.68
N HIS A 120 -4.38 8.57 15.82
CA HIS A 120 -4.43 7.13 16.05
C HIS A 120 -3.08 6.49 15.75
N ARG A 121 -2.18 6.55 16.72
CA ARG A 121 -0.82 6.00 16.61
C ARG A 121 -0.81 4.48 16.51
N TYR A 122 0.36 3.93 16.18
CA TYR A 122 0.62 2.50 16.24
C TYR A 122 0.16 1.91 17.60
N PRO A 123 -0.55 0.77 17.62
CA PRO A 123 -0.80 -0.14 16.51
C PRO A 123 -2.18 0.03 15.82
N THR A 124 -2.86 1.20 15.92
CA THR A 124 -4.25 1.35 15.47
C THR A 124 -4.43 0.98 13.99
N ALA A 125 -3.62 1.53 13.08
CA ALA A 125 -3.75 1.22 11.65
C ALA A 125 -3.59 -0.28 11.35
N ALA A 126 -2.68 -0.98 12.03
CA ALA A 126 -2.49 -2.43 11.89
C ALA A 126 -3.70 -3.23 12.41
N ARG A 127 -4.35 -2.77 13.48
CA ARG A 127 -5.60 -3.37 14.00
C ARG A 127 -6.77 -3.13 13.07
N ASP A 128 -6.94 -1.91 12.58
CA ASP A 128 -7.99 -1.55 11.63
C ASP A 128 -7.84 -2.36 10.33
N ALA A 129 -6.60 -2.49 9.82
CA ALA A 129 -6.34 -3.31 8.64
C ALA A 129 -6.73 -4.78 8.83
N TYR A 130 -6.42 -5.36 9.99
CA TYR A 130 -6.83 -6.73 10.30
C TYR A 130 -8.34 -6.84 10.51
N ALA A 131 -8.99 -5.88 11.16
CA ALA A 131 -10.45 -5.82 11.31
C ALA A 131 -11.15 -5.74 9.94
N ALA A 132 -10.58 -5.01 8.97
CA ALA A 132 -11.10 -4.96 7.61
C ALA A 132 -11.00 -6.32 6.90
N LEU A 133 -9.92 -7.09 7.10
CA LEU A 133 -9.83 -8.47 6.60
C LEU A 133 -10.93 -9.36 7.19
N LEU A 134 -11.12 -9.31 8.51
CA LEU A 134 -12.14 -10.11 9.21
C LEU A 134 -13.55 -9.74 8.73
N TRP A 135 -13.83 -8.45 8.62
CA TRP A 135 -15.10 -7.94 8.10
C TRP A 135 -15.35 -8.43 6.67
N THR A 136 -14.34 -8.37 5.81
CA THR A 136 -14.45 -8.82 4.41
C THR A 136 -14.78 -10.30 4.34
N ALA A 137 -14.08 -11.14 5.11
CA ALA A 137 -14.34 -12.57 5.15
C ALA A 137 -15.77 -12.91 5.63
N ALA A 138 -16.28 -12.14 6.60
CA ALA A 138 -17.63 -12.33 7.15
C ALA A 138 -18.74 -11.86 6.20
N THR A 139 -18.51 -10.77 5.44
CA THR A 139 -19.52 -10.15 4.57
C THR A 139 -19.51 -10.68 3.14
N MET A 140 -18.39 -11.28 2.70
CA MET A 140 -18.21 -11.85 1.36
C MET A 140 -17.76 -13.32 1.44
N PRO A 141 -18.55 -14.19 2.07
CA PRO A 141 -18.16 -15.58 2.31
C PRO A 141 -17.99 -16.34 0.99
N GLY A 142 -16.96 -17.19 0.93
CA GLY A 142 -16.67 -18.03 -0.23
C GLY A 142 -15.85 -17.37 -1.34
N LEU A 143 -15.66 -16.05 -1.31
CA LEU A 143 -14.75 -15.40 -2.23
C LEU A 143 -13.30 -15.52 -1.75
N PRO A 144 -12.34 -15.89 -2.62
CA PRO A 144 -10.93 -15.85 -2.28
C PRO A 144 -10.48 -14.40 -2.02
N ILE A 145 -9.68 -14.21 -0.95
CA ILE A 145 -9.25 -12.90 -0.50
C ILE A 145 -7.81 -12.63 -0.94
N VAL A 146 -7.60 -11.47 -1.54
CA VAL A 146 -6.28 -10.88 -1.82
C VAL A 146 -6.13 -9.67 -0.89
N VAL A 147 -4.99 -9.55 -0.20
CA VAL A 147 -4.61 -8.30 0.47
C VAL A 147 -3.63 -7.55 -0.41
N ALA A 148 -3.83 -6.26 -0.58
CA ALA A 148 -3.01 -5.43 -1.46
C ALA A 148 -2.80 -4.04 -0.85
N GLY A 149 -1.67 -3.42 -1.17
CA GLY A 149 -1.44 -2.04 -0.78
C GLY A 149 -0.10 -1.52 -1.27
N ASP A 150 0.03 -0.21 -1.22
CA ASP A 150 1.22 0.53 -1.61
C ASP A 150 1.87 1.21 -0.41
N SER A 151 3.21 1.24 -0.34
CA SER A 151 3.96 1.96 0.70
C SER A 151 3.56 1.49 2.13
N ALA A 152 3.04 2.38 2.97
CA ALA A 152 2.45 2.02 4.26
C ALA A 152 1.30 1.02 4.15
N GLY A 153 0.52 1.06 3.06
CA GLY A 153 -0.51 0.05 2.78
C GLY A 153 0.08 -1.31 2.41
N GLY A 154 1.22 -1.32 1.73
CA GLY A 154 2.01 -2.54 1.49
C GLY A 154 2.53 -3.14 2.81
N ASN A 155 2.97 -2.29 3.74
CA ASN A 155 3.28 -2.68 5.11
C ASN A 155 2.09 -3.36 5.79
N LEU A 156 0.92 -2.69 5.80
CA LEU A 156 -0.30 -3.22 6.41
C LEU A 156 -0.72 -4.56 5.79
N SER A 157 -0.56 -4.73 4.46
CA SER A 157 -0.84 -5.98 3.77
C SER A 157 0.05 -7.13 4.26
N ALA A 158 1.35 -6.88 4.41
CA ALA A 158 2.30 -7.87 4.94
C ALA A 158 2.01 -8.23 6.41
N VAL A 159 1.71 -7.21 7.23
CA VAL A 159 1.32 -7.39 8.65
C VAL A 159 0.04 -8.20 8.77
N VAL A 160 -0.99 -7.86 7.99
CA VAL A 160 -2.27 -8.58 7.98
C VAL A 160 -2.11 -10.03 7.54
N ALA A 161 -1.30 -10.28 6.51
CA ALA A 161 -1.01 -11.65 6.05
C ALA A 161 -0.36 -12.49 7.16
N ARG A 162 0.62 -11.93 7.88
CA ARG A 162 1.28 -12.58 9.00
C ARG A 162 0.31 -12.82 10.15
N ARG A 163 -0.45 -11.81 10.57
CA ARG A 163 -1.44 -11.96 11.65
C ARG A 163 -2.51 -13.00 11.32
N ALA A 164 -3.02 -13.02 10.09
CA ALA A 164 -4.01 -14.02 9.67
C ALA A 164 -3.46 -15.43 9.80
N ARG A 165 -2.19 -15.68 9.45
CA ARG A 165 -1.53 -16.97 9.67
C ARG A 165 -1.39 -17.28 11.17
N ASP A 166 -0.85 -16.35 11.94
CA ASP A 166 -0.48 -16.56 13.35
C ASP A 166 -1.71 -16.74 14.26
N GLU A 167 -2.80 -16.04 13.95
CA GLU A 167 -4.06 -16.07 14.72
C GLU A 167 -5.06 -17.10 14.19
N GLY A 168 -4.74 -17.86 13.11
CA GLY A 168 -5.68 -18.78 12.48
C GLY A 168 -6.90 -18.08 11.86
N GLY A 169 -6.69 -16.90 11.34
CA GLY A 169 -7.69 -16.05 10.70
C GLY A 169 -8.06 -16.48 9.27
N PRO A 170 -8.74 -15.61 8.51
CA PRO A 170 -9.16 -15.92 7.14
C PRO A 170 -7.99 -16.29 6.23
N ALA A 171 -8.18 -17.29 5.37
CA ALA A 171 -7.20 -17.65 4.36
C ALA A 171 -7.05 -16.54 3.34
N ILE A 172 -5.79 -16.14 3.09
CA ILE A 172 -5.43 -15.14 2.09
C ILE A 172 -4.83 -15.86 0.88
N ALA A 173 -5.40 -15.63 -0.30
CA ALA A 173 -4.94 -16.27 -1.53
C ALA A 173 -3.64 -15.66 -2.07
N LEU A 174 -3.47 -14.35 -1.91
CA LEU A 174 -2.33 -13.60 -2.43
C LEU A 174 -2.09 -12.34 -1.58
N GLN A 175 -0.83 -11.95 -1.38
CA GLN A 175 -0.46 -10.63 -0.89
C GLN A 175 0.24 -9.83 -2.01
N VAL A 176 -0.22 -8.60 -2.25
CA VAL A 176 0.35 -7.69 -3.25
C VAL A 176 0.96 -6.50 -2.54
N LEU A 177 2.27 -6.40 -2.59
CA LEU A 177 3.08 -5.44 -1.83
C LEU A 177 3.79 -4.51 -2.81
N VAL A 178 3.29 -3.29 -2.92
CA VAL A 178 3.84 -2.30 -3.87
C VAL A 178 4.74 -1.33 -3.11
N TYR A 179 6.02 -1.32 -3.42
CA TYR A 179 7.09 -0.59 -2.73
C TYR A 179 6.85 -0.48 -1.20
N PRO A 180 6.68 -1.63 -0.52
CA PRO A 180 6.20 -1.64 0.85
C PRO A 180 7.23 -1.09 1.83
N VAL A 181 6.77 -0.39 2.89
CA VAL A 181 7.58 -0.19 4.09
C VAL A 181 7.69 -1.52 4.83
N THR A 182 8.88 -2.02 5.03
CA THR A 182 9.08 -3.33 5.68
C THR A 182 10.01 -3.29 6.90
N ASP A 183 10.78 -2.20 7.06
CA ASP A 183 11.68 -2.00 8.18
C ASP A 183 11.65 -0.55 8.71
N CYS A 184 12.18 -0.36 9.90
CA CYS A 184 12.42 0.95 10.51
C CYS A 184 13.90 1.38 10.49
N ASP A 185 14.75 0.68 9.73
CA ASP A 185 16.13 1.11 9.47
C ASP A 185 16.14 2.15 8.36
N LEU A 186 16.36 3.41 8.72
CA LEU A 186 16.41 4.55 7.81
C LEU A 186 17.83 4.87 7.33
N ASP A 187 18.77 3.94 7.50
CA ASP A 187 20.18 4.13 7.18
C ASP A 187 20.77 3.07 6.22
N ASN A 188 19.90 2.26 5.57
CA ASN A 188 20.34 1.35 4.51
C ASN A 188 20.79 2.11 3.24
N ALA A 189 21.30 1.40 2.23
CA ALA A 189 21.92 2.04 1.07
C ALA A 189 20.90 2.88 0.26
N SER A 190 19.68 2.40 0.06
CA SER A 190 18.66 3.16 -0.69
C SER A 190 18.24 4.46 0.01
N TYR A 191 18.19 4.49 1.35
CA TYR A 191 17.93 5.72 2.11
C TYR A 191 19.08 6.75 2.03
N ARG A 192 20.32 6.30 1.86
CA ARG A 192 21.50 7.18 1.77
C ARG A 192 21.79 7.67 0.38
N ASP A 193 21.23 7.03 -0.63
CA ASP A 193 21.44 7.39 -2.02
C ASP A 193 20.74 8.73 -2.34
N PRO A 194 21.50 9.77 -2.78
CA PRO A 194 20.90 11.05 -3.15
C PRO A 194 19.95 10.96 -4.35
N ASP A 195 20.14 9.98 -5.24
CA ASP A 195 19.29 9.79 -6.41
C ASP A 195 17.90 9.25 -6.06
N ASN A 196 17.73 8.74 -4.84
CA ASN A 196 16.45 8.26 -4.32
C ASN A 196 15.65 9.32 -3.54
N GLN A 197 16.24 10.49 -3.25
CA GLN A 197 15.59 11.57 -2.49
C GLN A 197 14.64 12.38 -3.40
N LEU A 198 13.58 11.75 -3.87
CA LEU A 198 12.62 12.33 -4.82
C LEU A 198 11.29 12.67 -4.15
N MET A 199 10.18 12.03 -4.59
CA MET A 199 8.86 12.23 -3.98
C MET A 199 8.79 11.79 -2.51
N LEU A 200 9.49 10.72 -2.18
CA LEU A 200 9.69 10.26 -0.81
C LEU A 200 11.16 10.42 -0.44
N THR A 201 11.43 11.09 0.67
CA THR A 201 12.78 11.30 1.17
C THR A 201 12.97 10.61 2.51
N ARG A 202 14.23 10.46 2.93
CA ARG A 202 14.57 9.98 4.28
C ARG A 202 13.91 10.84 5.36
N ASP A 203 13.98 12.16 5.22
CA ASP A 203 13.41 13.09 6.22
C ASP A 203 11.88 12.97 6.29
N THR A 204 11.22 12.74 5.16
CA THR A 204 9.79 12.45 5.12
C THR A 204 9.47 11.13 5.84
N MET A 205 10.30 10.09 5.67
CA MET A 205 10.11 8.82 6.40
C MET A 205 10.36 8.97 7.90
N VAL A 206 11.35 9.77 8.33
CA VAL A 206 11.52 10.13 9.75
C VAL A 206 10.25 10.76 10.30
N TRP A 207 9.72 11.75 9.58
CA TRP A 207 8.48 12.45 9.95
C TRP A 207 7.27 11.49 10.06
N PHE A 208 7.10 10.55 9.12
CA PHE A 208 6.05 9.55 9.19
C PHE A 208 6.18 8.65 10.42
N TRP A 209 7.37 8.13 10.67
CA TRP A 209 7.63 7.28 11.82
C TRP A 209 7.44 8.00 13.16
N ASP A 210 7.82 9.27 13.25
CA ASP A 210 7.65 10.08 14.47
C ASP A 210 6.17 10.32 14.80
N HIS A 211 5.31 10.44 13.79
CA HIS A 211 3.88 10.52 13.98
C HIS A 211 3.23 9.18 14.25
N TYR A 212 3.60 8.13 13.50
CA TYR A 212 2.98 6.81 13.59
C TYR A 212 3.41 6.04 14.83
N ALA A 213 4.70 5.87 15.04
CA ALA A 213 5.29 5.12 16.14
C ALA A 213 6.48 5.89 16.74
N PRO A 214 6.23 6.87 17.62
CA PRO A 214 7.30 7.70 18.20
C PRO A 214 8.27 6.91 19.09
N ASP A 215 7.82 5.80 19.68
CA ASP A 215 8.71 4.91 20.44
C ASP A 215 9.54 4.03 19.48
N PRO A 216 10.88 4.13 19.49
CA PRO A 216 11.74 3.29 18.65
C PRO A 216 11.55 1.78 18.87
N ALA A 217 11.22 1.34 20.09
CA ALA A 217 10.96 -0.07 20.38
C ALA A 217 9.68 -0.56 19.67
N ALA A 218 8.67 0.29 19.59
CA ALA A 218 7.44 -0.02 18.85
C ALA A 218 7.67 -0.13 17.34
N ARG A 219 8.59 0.68 16.78
CA ARG A 219 8.96 0.60 15.35
C ARG A 219 9.54 -0.77 14.97
N ALA A 220 10.33 -1.36 15.87
CA ALA A 220 10.98 -2.64 15.64
C ALA A 220 10.05 -3.85 15.78
N HIS A 221 8.82 -3.66 16.24
CA HIS A 221 7.86 -4.75 16.36
C HIS A 221 7.44 -5.27 14.96
N PRO A 222 7.30 -6.59 14.75
CA PRO A 222 6.91 -7.15 13.44
C PRO A 222 5.58 -6.64 12.87
N ASP A 223 4.67 -6.10 13.68
CA ASP A 223 3.44 -5.43 13.22
C ASP A 223 3.68 -3.98 12.75
N ALA A 224 4.89 -3.46 12.88
CA ALA A 224 5.31 -2.19 12.31
C ALA A 224 6.40 -2.40 11.25
N SER A 225 7.32 -3.33 11.49
CA SER A 225 8.44 -3.67 10.61
C SER A 225 8.44 -5.17 10.28
N PRO A 226 7.63 -5.62 9.30
CA PRO A 226 7.46 -7.04 9.01
C PRO A 226 8.76 -7.75 8.57
N LEU A 227 9.75 -7.03 8.08
CA LEU A 227 11.09 -7.57 7.81
C LEU A 227 11.76 -8.11 9.07
N ARG A 228 11.36 -7.68 10.27
CA ARG A 228 11.92 -8.13 11.56
C ARG A 228 11.19 -9.33 12.17
N ALA A 229 10.21 -9.89 11.49
CA ALA A 229 9.54 -11.10 11.97
C ALA A 229 10.51 -12.29 11.97
N ASP A 230 10.46 -13.10 13.02
CA ASP A 230 11.35 -14.27 13.17
C ASP A 230 11.03 -15.36 12.13
N ASP A 231 9.76 -15.53 11.79
CA ASP A 231 9.27 -16.56 10.87
C ASP A 231 8.30 -15.97 9.83
N LEU A 232 8.60 -16.20 8.55
CA LEU A 232 7.77 -15.84 7.39
C LEU A 232 7.23 -17.09 6.66
N SER A 233 7.45 -18.29 7.18
CA SER A 233 6.95 -19.52 6.56
C SER A 233 5.42 -19.58 6.58
N GLY A 234 4.83 -20.27 5.61
CA GLY A 234 3.38 -20.47 5.54
C GLY A 234 2.56 -19.21 5.22
N LEU A 235 3.21 -18.09 4.90
CA LEU A 235 2.53 -16.89 4.41
C LEU A 235 1.97 -17.13 3.00
N PRO A 236 0.90 -16.40 2.59
CA PRO A 236 0.36 -16.50 1.25
C PRO A 236 1.41 -16.10 0.20
N PRO A 237 1.34 -16.67 -1.03
CA PRO A 237 2.15 -16.20 -2.14
C PRO A 237 2.15 -14.68 -2.25
N ALA A 238 3.26 -14.11 -2.70
CA ALA A 238 3.44 -12.67 -2.74
C ALA A 238 3.77 -12.16 -4.15
N VAL A 239 3.24 -10.99 -4.48
CA VAL A 239 3.72 -10.11 -5.56
C VAL A 239 4.38 -8.92 -4.88
N VAL A 240 5.65 -8.69 -5.16
CA VAL A 240 6.40 -7.55 -4.62
C VAL A 240 6.89 -6.69 -5.77
N LEU A 241 6.42 -5.45 -5.82
CA LEU A 241 6.85 -4.46 -6.81
C LEU A 241 7.67 -3.38 -6.10
N THR A 242 8.82 -3.01 -6.67
CA THR A 242 9.67 -1.91 -6.16
C THR A 242 9.95 -0.89 -7.25
N ALA A 243 10.34 0.32 -6.88
CA ALA A 243 10.84 1.33 -7.79
C ALA A 243 12.38 1.42 -7.69
N GLU A 244 13.06 1.72 -8.80
CA GLU A 244 14.52 1.83 -8.80
C GLU A 244 15.00 3.00 -7.95
N HIS A 245 14.34 4.16 -8.06
CA HIS A 245 14.66 5.40 -7.36
C HIS A 245 13.73 5.62 -6.16
N ASP A 246 13.89 4.77 -5.14
CA ASP A 246 13.04 4.78 -3.95
C ASP A 246 13.87 4.52 -2.69
N VAL A 247 13.67 5.30 -1.65
CA VAL A 247 14.31 5.07 -0.35
C VAL A 247 13.90 3.73 0.27
N LEU A 248 12.71 3.20 -0.07
CA LEU A 248 12.18 1.91 0.42
C LEU A 248 12.64 0.70 -0.42
N ARG A 249 13.39 0.92 -1.51
CA ARG A 249 13.78 -0.16 -2.44
C ARG A 249 14.44 -1.33 -1.72
N ASP A 250 15.48 -1.07 -0.98
CA ASP A 250 16.33 -2.12 -0.40
C ASP A 250 15.58 -2.95 0.66
N GLU A 251 14.74 -2.32 1.49
CA GLU A 251 13.95 -3.03 2.48
C GLU A 251 12.81 -3.86 1.84
N GLY A 252 12.17 -3.34 0.79
CA GLY A 252 11.16 -4.08 0.03
C GLY A 252 11.74 -5.31 -0.67
N GLU A 253 12.94 -5.18 -1.26
CA GLU A 253 13.65 -6.28 -1.90
C GLU A 253 14.15 -7.31 -0.88
N ALA A 254 14.67 -6.85 0.26
CA ALA A 254 15.07 -7.73 1.35
C ALA A 254 13.88 -8.54 1.89
N TYR A 255 12.70 -7.93 1.98
CA TYR A 255 11.50 -8.65 2.39
C TYR A 255 11.08 -9.72 1.38
N ALA A 256 11.14 -9.40 0.07
CA ALA A 256 10.87 -10.36 -0.99
C ALA A 256 11.82 -11.57 -0.93
N GLU A 257 13.11 -11.34 -0.63
CA GLU A 257 14.10 -12.42 -0.48
C GLU A 257 13.85 -13.25 0.77
N ARG A 258 13.58 -12.64 1.92
CA ARG A 258 13.22 -13.37 3.13
C ARG A 258 11.97 -14.22 2.99
N LEU A 259 10.97 -13.75 2.22
CA LEU A 259 9.79 -14.57 1.88
C LEU A 259 10.20 -15.82 1.09
N ARG A 260 11.08 -15.68 0.07
CA ARG A 260 11.58 -16.83 -0.71
C ARG A 260 12.37 -17.81 0.14
N GLU A 261 13.27 -17.32 0.98
CA GLU A 261 14.04 -18.14 1.93
C GLU A 261 13.13 -18.92 2.88
N ALA A 262 11.97 -18.35 3.25
CA ALA A 262 10.95 -19.01 4.06
C ALA A 262 10.04 -19.97 3.25
N GLY A 263 10.31 -20.18 1.95
CA GLY A 263 9.54 -21.07 1.09
C GLY A 263 8.23 -20.49 0.55
N VAL A 264 8.01 -19.18 0.67
CA VAL A 264 6.85 -18.50 0.11
C VAL A 264 7.08 -18.23 -1.39
N PRO A 265 6.14 -18.58 -2.28
CA PRO A 265 6.24 -18.22 -3.69
C PRO A 265 6.18 -16.70 -3.87
N VAL A 266 7.21 -16.11 -4.51
CA VAL A 266 7.31 -14.65 -4.70
C VAL A 266 7.50 -14.31 -6.18
N GLU A 267 6.58 -13.55 -6.74
CA GLU A 267 6.75 -12.80 -7.98
C GLU A 267 7.30 -11.42 -7.64
N PHE A 268 8.49 -11.12 -8.11
CA PHE A 268 9.17 -9.86 -7.82
C PHE A 268 9.46 -9.11 -9.12
N GLN A 269 9.21 -7.79 -9.10
CA GLN A 269 9.57 -6.91 -10.22
C GLN A 269 10.02 -5.55 -9.67
N ARG A 270 11.26 -5.13 -10.05
CA ARG A 270 11.69 -3.74 -9.93
C ARG A 270 11.27 -2.99 -11.19
N PHE A 271 10.74 -1.80 -11.02
CA PHE A 271 10.42 -0.88 -12.11
C PHE A 271 11.58 0.11 -12.29
N ASP A 272 12.37 -0.14 -13.33
CA ASP A 272 13.53 0.69 -13.67
C ASP A 272 13.08 2.09 -14.12
N GLY A 273 13.85 3.12 -13.73
CA GLY A 273 13.54 4.51 -14.02
C GLY A 273 12.34 5.08 -13.27
N GLN A 274 11.73 4.34 -12.35
CA GLN A 274 10.58 4.78 -11.56
C GLN A 274 10.98 5.24 -10.16
N MET A 275 10.14 6.09 -9.58
CA MET A 275 10.25 6.61 -8.22
C MET A 275 9.13 6.08 -7.32
N HIS A 276 9.25 6.32 -6.00
CA HIS A 276 8.18 6.05 -5.06
C HIS A 276 6.87 6.72 -5.48
N GLY A 277 5.74 6.04 -5.31
CA GLY A 277 4.41 6.54 -5.65
C GLY A 277 3.98 6.32 -7.09
N PHE A 278 4.84 5.85 -8.00
CA PHE A 278 4.53 5.69 -9.42
C PHE A 278 3.28 4.83 -9.67
N PHE A 279 3.05 3.80 -8.85
CA PHE A 279 1.92 2.88 -8.99
C PHE A 279 0.56 3.59 -8.86
N THR A 280 0.44 4.51 -7.91
CA THR A 280 -0.81 5.24 -7.64
C THR A 280 -1.03 6.40 -8.59
N MET A 281 -0.01 6.83 -9.34
CA MET A 281 -0.09 7.91 -10.32
C MET A 281 -0.77 7.44 -11.61
N VAL A 282 -1.97 6.88 -11.45
CA VAL A 282 -2.82 6.39 -12.55
C VAL A 282 -3.17 7.53 -13.49
N ASN A 283 -3.19 7.24 -14.80
CA ASN A 283 -3.39 8.21 -15.88
C ASN A 283 -2.31 9.31 -16.01
N MET A 284 -1.27 9.29 -15.17
CA MET A 284 -0.17 10.25 -15.21
C MET A 284 1.14 9.60 -15.68
N LEU A 285 1.51 8.45 -15.11
CA LEU A 285 2.72 7.73 -15.46
C LEU A 285 2.39 6.42 -16.20
N PRO A 286 2.97 6.16 -17.38
CA PRO A 286 2.75 4.93 -18.13
C PRO A 286 3.12 3.67 -17.33
N ALA A 287 4.14 3.75 -16.48
CA ALA A 287 4.58 2.65 -15.63
C ALA A 287 3.49 2.21 -14.63
N SER A 288 2.61 3.12 -14.18
CA SER A 288 1.45 2.77 -13.36
C SER A 288 0.55 1.75 -14.05
N ALA A 289 0.23 1.98 -15.34
CA ALA A 289 -0.61 1.07 -16.11
C ALA A 289 0.05 -0.31 -16.29
N THR A 290 1.38 -0.34 -16.49
CA THR A 290 2.16 -1.59 -16.59
C THR A 290 2.17 -2.36 -15.26
N ALA A 291 2.35 -1.66 -14.15
CA ALA A 291 2.33 -2.28 -12.82
C ALA A 291 0.94 -2.81 -12.45
N LEU A 292 -0.13 -2.07 -12.76
CA LEU A 292 -1.51 -2.53 -12.60
C LEU A 292 -1.79 -3.80 -13.42
N GLU A 293 -1.28 -3.87 -14.65
CA GLU A 293 -1.40 -5.06 -15.49
C GLU A 293 -0.64 -6.25 -14.90
N THR A 294 0.54 -6.02 -14.33
CA THR A 294 1.30 -7.07 -13.62
C THR A 294 0.50 -7.61 -12.42
N VAL A 295 -0.07 -6.72 -11.61
CA VAL A 295 -0.93 -7.10 -10.47
C VAL A 295 -2.15 -7.88 -10.96
N ALA A 296 -2.86 -7.38 -11.99
CA ALA A 296 -4.07 -8.02 -12.51
C ALA A 296 -3.80 -9.45 -13.00
N ARG A 297 -2.73 -9.65 -13.77
CA ARG A 297 -2.32 -11.00 -14.24
C ARG A 297 -1.98 -11.94 -13.10
N SER A 298 -1.33 -11.45 -12.04
CA SER A 298 -0.98 -12.27 -10.89
C SER A 298 -2.21 -12.66 -10.07
N VAL A 299 -3.14 -11.73 -9.88
CA VAL A 299 -4.44 -12.00 -9.25
C VAL A 299 -5.22 -13.02 -10.09
N GLU A 300 -5.31 -12.84 -11.41
CA GLU A 300 -6.01 -13.77 -12.29
C GLU A 300 -5.43 -15.18 -12.21
N ARG A 301 -4.11 -15.35 -12.35
CA ARG A 301 -3.45 -16.67 -12.22
C ARG A 301 -3.69 -17.34 -10.88
N ARG A 302 -3.85 -16.56 -9.83
CA ARG A 302 -4.03 -17.09 -8.47
C ARG A 302 -5.46 -17.50 -8.18
N LEU A 303 -6.44 -16.83 -8.80
CA LEU A 303 -7.87 -17.04 -8.57
C LEU A 303 -8.53 -17.92 -9.65
N SER A 304 -7.77 -18.35 -10.68
CA SER A 304 -8.19 -19.34 -11.67
C SER A 304 -7.98 -20.75 -11.10
#